data_73e54fb078e037c2bdeb6b57180730a0
#
_entry.id   73e54fb078e037c2bdeb6b57180730a0
#
_cell.length_a   1.000
_cell.length_b   1.000
_cell.length_c   1.000
_cell.angle_alpha   90.00
_cell.angle_beta   90.00
_cell.angle_gamma   90.00
#
_symmetry.space_group_name_H-M   'P 1'
#
loop_
_entity.id
_entity.type
_entity.pdbx_description
1 polymer ?
#
loop_
_entity_poly.entity_id
_entity_poly.type
_entity_poly.pdbx_seq_one_letter_code
_entity_poly.pdbx_strand_id
1 'polypeptide(L)'
;GTNSIDNCSRVCHSPSAYALGQALGTGAGTNSFQDVFHSDVLMIVGANPTEAHPVFGARIKQAVLGGAKLIVLDPRNTELARLADVHIPLRPGSNVAVINALQHVLLERGHVDTDFIARCAEGLDEVENTVAECTPEWAAEIAHVDAQLIRDAATVYAAGSACQILWGLGVTEAGHGSNAVFGLINMAVMTGNIGRPGAGTCPIRGQNNVQGASDVGALPNVFSDY
;
A
#
# COMPACT_ATOMS: atom_id res chain seq x y z
N GLY A 1 -28.21 26.69 3.53
CA GLY A 1 -27.39 25.49 3.64
C GLY A 1 -27.75 24.49 2.56
N THR A 2 -26.78 23.75 2.12
CA THR A 2 -26.93 22.67 1.14
C THR A 2 -26.01 21.51 1.51
N ASN A 3 -26.43 20.27 1.23
CA ASN A 3 -25.61 19.07 1.30
C ASN A 3 -25.01 18.72 -0.08
N SER A 4 -25.22 19.55 -1.09
CA SER A 4 -24.64 19.37 -2.42
C SER A 4 -23.18 19.86 -2.44
N ILE A 5 -22.37 19.30 -1.56
CA ILE A 5 -20.94 19.56 -1.41
C ILE A 5 -20.24 18.20 -1.48
N ASP A 6 -19.24 18.09 -2.35
CA ASP A 6 -18.42 16.88 -2.47
C ASP A 6 -17.05 17.25 -3.03
N ASN A 7 -16.10 16.31 -2.97
CA ASN A 7 -14.80 16.44 -3.62
C ASN A 7 -14.38 15.13 -4.30
N CYS A 8 -13.29 15.15 -5.04
CA CYS A 8 -12.85 14.01 -5.84
C CYS A 8 -12.48 12.78 -5.01
N SER A 9 -12.18 12.91 -3.70
CA SER A 9 -11.76 11.79 -2.86
C SER A 9 -12.79 10.67 -2.79
N ARG A 10 -14.06 10.99 -3.04
CA ARG A 10 -15.13 10.00 -3.11
C ARG A 10 -14.86 8.89 -4.14
N VAL A 11 -14.29 9.23 -5.29
CA VAL A 11 -13.91 8.25 -6.32
C VAL A 11 -12.44 7.88 -6.18
N CYS A 12 -11.60 8.86 -5.92
CA CYS A 12 -10.15 8.76 -5.94
C CYS A 12 -9.60 7.83 -4.83
N HIS A 13 -9.87 8.17 -3.56
CA HIS A 13 -9.29 7.52 -2.39
C HIS A 13 -10.30 7.16 -1.29
N SER A 14 -11.59 7.09 -1.59
CA SER A 14 -12.56 6.58 -0.60
C SER A 14 -12.23 5.16 -0.12
N PRO A 15 -11.72 4.23 -0.96
CA PRO A 15 -11.23 2.94 -0.49
C PRO A 15 -10.08 3.07 0.52
N SER A 16 -9.16 4.03 0.30
CA SER A 16 -8.07 4.30 1.25
C SER A 16 -8.58 4.84 2.58
N ALA A 17 -9.44 5.87 2.54
CA ALA A 17 -9.99 6.48 3.75
C ALA A 17 -10.82 5.47 4.56
N TYR A 18 -11.62 4.65 3.88
CA TYR A 18 -12.40 3.60 4.52
C TYR A 18 -11.52 2.54 5.18
N ALA A 19 -10.58 1.95 4.43
CA ALA A 19 -9.76 0.87 4.95
C ALA A 19 -8.79 1.35 6.06
N LEU A 20 -8.15 2.52 5.89
CA LEU A 20 -7.31 3.11 6.92
C LEU A 20 -8.12 3.48 8.17
N GLY A 21 -9.32 4.06 8.00
CA GLY A 21 -10.21 4.40 9.10
C GLY A 21 -10.65 3.18 9.90
N GLN A 22 -10.99 2.08 9.23
CA GLN A 22 -11.39 0.84 9.90
C GLN A 22 -10.21 0.12 10.58
N ALA A 23 -9.05 0.07 9.92
CA ALA A 23 -7.91 -0.70 10.43
C ALA A 23 -7.03 0.10 11.41
N LEU A 24 -6.86 1.42 11.21
CA LEU A 24 -5.92 2.24 11.97
C LEU A 24 -6.59 3.43 12.70
N GLY A 25 -7.91 3.60 12.53
CA GLY A 25 -8.65 4.69 13.18
C GLY A 25 -8.47 6.07 12.53
N THR A 26 -7.77 6.17 11.40
CA THR A 26 -7.55 7.44 10.68
C THR A 26 -7.55 7.21 9.17
N GLY A 27 -8.15 8.13 8.41
CA GLY A 27 -8.17 8.07 6.94
C GLY A 27 -6.89 8.62 6.28
N ALA A 28 -5.91 9.05 7.05
CA ALA A 28 -4.65 9.63 6.56
C ALA A 28 -3.53 8.59 6.46
N GLY A 29 -2.53 8.86 5.61
CA GLY A 29 -1.29 8.09 5.59
C GLY A 29 -0.53 8.17 6.92
N THR A 30 0.20 7.12 7.27
CA THR A 30 0.89 6.99 8.56
C THR A 30 2.22 7.73 8.62
N ASN A 31 2.76 8.18 7.49
CA ASN A 31 4.09 8.75 7.37
C ASN A 31 4.10 10.07 6.59
N SER A 32 5.13 10.86 6.79
CA SER A 32 5.43 12.03 5.97
C SER A 32 6.19 11.67 4.68
N PHE A 33 6.25 12.62 3.73
CA PHE A 33 7.06 12.44 2.51
C PHE A 33 8.57 12.37 2.77
N GLN A 34 9.03 12.76 3.94
CA GLN A 34 10.45 12.66 4.33
C GLN A 34 10.82 11.25 4.80
N ASP A 35 9.85 10.49 5.28
CA ASP A 35 10.07 9.15 5.83
C ASP A 35 10.65 8.16 4.82
N VAL A 36 10.50 8.40 3.51
CA VAL A 36 11.12 7.56 2.47
C VAL A 36 12.64 7.47 2.58
N PHE A 37 13.30 8.46 3.19
CA PHE A 37 14.75 8.43 3.44
C PHE A 37 15.15 7.57 4.64
N HIS A 38 14.20 7.12 5.42
CA HIS A 38 14.38 6.24 6.56
C HIS A 38 13.92 4.81 6.27
N SER A 39 13.44 4.55 5.06
CA SER A 39 12.96 3.22 4.65
C SER A 39 14.10 2.38 4.09
N ASP A 40 14.17 1.12 4.50
CA ASP A 40 15.03 0.13 3.87
C ASP A 40 14.39 -0.45 2.61
N VAL A 41 13.04 -0.53 2.61
CA VAL A 41 12.25 -1.01 1.48
C VAL A 41 11.09 -0.07 1.20
N LEU A 42 10.93 0.30 -0.06
CA LEU A 42 9.78 1.02 -0.59
C LEU A 42 8.99 0.09 -1.52
N MET A 43 7.69 -0.08 -1.26
CA MET A 43 6.79 -0.81 -2.14
C MET A 43 5.79 0.18 -2.77
N ILE A 44 5.82 0.30 -4.09
CA ILE A 44 4.93 1.19 -4.85
C ILE A 44 3.88 0.35 -5.58
N VAL A 45 2.60 0.61 -5.32
CA VAL A 45 1.50 -0.19 -5.87
C VAL A 45 0.52 0.69 -6.64
N GLY A 46 0.37 0.42 -7.94
CA GLY A 46 -0.58 1.12 -8.79
C GLY A 46 -0.41 2.65 -8.78
N ALA A 47 0.83 3.12 -8.79
CA ALA A 47 1.19 4.54 -8.76
C ALA A 47 2.41 4.84 -9.63
N ASN A 48 2.41 6.01 -10.27
CA ASN A 48 3.57 6.52 -11.00
C ASN A 48 3.96 7.92 -10.48
N PRO A 49 4.61 7.99 -9.31
CA PRO A 49 4.95 9.27 -8.68
C PRO A 49 5.97 10.08 -9.48
N THR A 50 6.74 9.51 -10.39
CA THR A 50 7.65 10.28 -11.25
C THR A 50 6.91 11.21 -12.22
N GLU A 51 5.70 10.85 -12.62
CA GLU A 51 4.83 11.67 -13.48
C GLU A 51 3.81 12.47 -12.68
N ALA A 52 3.09 11.80 -11.75
CA ALA A 52 1.98 12.41 -11.03
C ALA A 52 2.40 13.24 -9.81
N HIS A 53 3.56 12.94 -9.21
CA HIS A 53 4.07 13.58 -8.00
C HIS A 53 5.61 13.81 -8.13
N PRO A 54 6.08 14.63 -9.08
CA PRO A 54 7.48 14.63 -9.50
C PRO A 54 8.47 14.95 -8.37
N VAL A 55 8.10 15.83 -7.43
CA VAL A 55 8.95 16.15 -6.27
C VAL A 55 9.08 14.93 -5.34
N PHE A 56 7.98 14.21 -5.09
CA PHE A 56 8.00 13.01 -4.27
C PHE A 56 8.67 11.84 -5.01
N GLY A 57 8.44 11.69 -6.31
CA GLY A 57 9.14 10.74 -7.16
C GLY A 57 10.66 10.94 -7.17
N ALA A 58 11.12 12.19 -7.14
CA ALA A 58 12.54 12.49 -7.00
C ALA A 58 13.12 12.03 -5.65
N ARG A 59 12.36 12.20 -4.54
CA ARG A 59 12.77 11.71 -3.21
C ARG A 59 12.83 10.19 -3.16
N ILE A 60 11.86 9.50 -3.74
CA ILE A 60 11.88 8.03 -3.86
C ILE A 60 13.13 7.58 -4.60
N LYS A 61 13.45 8.20 -5.77
CA LYS A 61 14.66 7.88 -6.52
C LYS A 61 15.93 8.14 -5.71
N GLN A 62 15.99 9.24 -4.95
CA GLN A 62 17.13 9.53 -4.07
C GLN A 62 17.29 8.48 -2.98
N ALA A 63 16.19 8.03 -2.34
CA ALA A 63 16.22 6.96 -1.34
C ALA A 63 16.73 5.64 -1.94
N VAL A 64 16.26 5.27 -3.13
CA VAL A 64 16.72 4.07 -3.85
C VAL A 64 18.20 4.17 -4.23
N LEU A 65 18.65 5.30 -4.73
CA LEU A 65 20.08 5.55 -5.01
C LEU A 65 20.91 5.54 -3.72
N GLY A 66 20.32 5.87 -2.59
CA GLY A 66 20.92 5.78 -1.26
C GLY A 66 20.97 4.37 -0.68
N GLY A 67 20.40 3.37 -1.36
CA GLY A 67 20.46 1.96 -0.98
C GLY A 67 19.14 1.32 -0.56
N ALA A 68 18.03 2.08 -0.47
CA ALA A 68 16.72 1.52 -0.22
C ALA A 68 16.32 0.57 -1.36
N LYS A 69 15.73 -0.57 -1.03
CA LYS A 69 15.18 -1.52 -1.98
C LYS A 69 13.84 -1.03 -2.51
N LEU A 70 13.55 -1.34 -3.77
CA LEU A 70 12.32 -0.91 -4.42
C LEU A 70 11.56 -2.10 -5.01
N ILE A 71 10.28 -2.22 -4.62
CA ILE A 71 9.32 -3.15 -5.20
C ILE A 71 8.26 -2.32 -5.92
N VAL A 72 7.93 -2.67 -7.15
CA VAL A 72 6.88 -1.99 -7.92
C VAL A 72 5.84 -2.98 -8.42
N LEU A 73 4.58 -2.75 -8.10
CA LEU A 73 3.41 -3.45 -8.62
C LEU A 73 2.65 -2.49 -9.55
N ASP A 74 2.91 -2.55 -10.83
CA ASP A 74 2.23 -1.73 -11.85
C ASP A 74 2.28 -2.47 -13.20
N PRO A 75 1.19 -2.53 -13.98
CA PRO A 75 1.19 -3.17 -15.30
C PRO A 75 2.13 -2.47 -16.29
N ARG A 76 2.47 -1.20 -16.04
CA ARG A 76 3.33 -0.41 -16.92
C ARG A 76 4.79 -0.48 -16.48
N ASN A 77 5.69 -0.48 -17.47
CA ASN A 77 7.13 -0.37 -17.23
C ASN A 77 7.50 1.12 -16.98
N THR A 78 7.08 1.65 -15.82
CA THR A 78 7.33 3.03 -15.40
C THR A 78 8.82 3.28 -15.12
N GLU A 79 9.21 4.54 -14.91
CA GLU A 79 10.60 4.86 -14.54
C GLU A 79 11.01 4.15 -13.24
N LEU A 80 10.15 4.12 -12.23
CA LEU A 80 10.43 3.41 -10.97
C LEU A 80 10.45 1.88 -11.16
N ALA A 81 9.60 1.34 -12.04
CA ALA A 81 9.63 -0.09 -12.37
C ALA A 81 10.98 -0.52 -12.98
N ARG A 82 11.61 0.34 -13.78
CA ARG A 82 12.95 0.08 -14.33
C ARG A 82 14.08 0.18 -13.30
N LEU A 83 13.85 0.87 -12.20
CA LEU A 83 14.80 1.00 -11.08
C LEU A 83 14.55 -0.04 -9.98
N ALA A 84 13.44 -0.74 -10.03
CA ALA A 84 13.02 -1.67 -8.99
C ALA A 84 13.92 -2.89 -8.90
N ASP A 85 14.17 -3.36 -7.68
CA ASP A 85 14.76 -4.68 -7.42
C ASP A 85 13.78 -5.79 -7.86
N VAL A 86 12.46 -5.56 -7.67
CA VAL A 86 11.41 -6.45 -8.16
C VAL A 86 10.28 -5.63 -8.78
N HIS A 87 9.96 -5.92 -10.05
CA HIS A 87 8.78 -5.38 -10.73
C HIS A 87 7.78 -6.50 -11.02
N ILE A 88 6.56 -6.36 -10.52
CA ILE A 88 5.44 -7.27 -10.81
C ILE A 88 4.49 -6.56 -11.78
N PRO A 89 4.54 -6.87 -13.09
CA PRO A 89 3.68 -6.26 -14.11
C PRO A 89 2.30 -6.91 -14.14
N LEU A 90 1.58 -6.86 -13.02
CA LEU A 90 0.32 -7.56 -12.82
C LEU A 90 -0.77 -7.07 -13.78
N ARG A 91 -1.65 -8.00 -14.20
CA ARG A 91 -2.84 -7.69 -14.98
C ARG A 91 -3.75 -6.70 -14.21
N PRO A 92 -4.28 -5.64 -14.84
CA PRO A 92 -5.26 -4.76 -14.20
C PRO A 92 -6.44 -5.53 -13.59
N GLY A 93 -6.79 -5.21 -12.35
CA GLY A 93 -7.84 -5.88 -11.58
C GLY A 93 -7.39 -7.06 -10.72
N SER A 94 -6.12 -7.49 -10.78
CA SER A 94 -5.59 -8.62 -9.99
C SER A 94 -4.86 -8.20 -8.71
N ASN A 95 -4.94 -6.94 -8.29
CA ASN A 95 -4.24 -6.44 -7.10
C ASN A 95 -4.47 -7.32 -5.87
N VAL A 96 -5.74 -7.67 -5.57
CA VAL A 96 -6.09 -8.46 -4.37
C VAL A 96 -5.40 -9.82 -4.40
N ALA A 97 -5.38 -10.50 -5.56
CA ALA A 97 -4.74 -11.81 -5.67
C ALA A 97 -3.24 -11.73 -5.38
N VAL A 98 -2.53 -10.76 -5.96
CA VAL A 98 -1.09 -10.59 -5.74
C VAL A 98 -0.79 -10.17 -4.30
N ILE A 99 -1.57 -9.24 -3.72
CA ILE A 99 -1.37 -8.78 -2.34
C ILE A 99 -1.66 -9.91 -1.35
N ASN A 100 -2.69 -10.72 -1.56
CA ASN A 100 -2.98 -11.87 -0.72
C ASN A 100 -1.87 -12.93 -0.81
N ALA A 101 -1.32 -13.16 -2.00
CA ALA A 101 -0.19 -14.09 -2.15
C ALA A 101 1.09 -13.57 -1.49
N LEU A 102 1.33 -12.26 -1.48
CA LEU A 102 2.43 -11.67 -0.71
C LEU A 102 2.25 -11.92 0.79
N GLN A 103 1.04 -11.71 1.34
CA GLN A 103 0.70 -12.01 2.72
C GLN A 103 0.89 -13.51 3.02
N HIS A 104 0.40 -14.38 2.15
CA HIS A 104 0.57 -15.83 2.26
C HIS A 104 2.05 -16.20 2.41
N VAL A 105 2.94 -15.69 1.54
CA VAL A 105 4.38 -15.99 1.61
C VAL A 105 5.02 -15.45 2.89
N LEU A 106 4.61 -14.26 3.36
CA LEU A 106 5.11 -13.70 4.62
C LEU A 106 4.74 -14.58 5.81
N LEU A 107 3.50 -15.08 5.86
CA LEU A 107 3.00 -16.00 6.89
C LEU A 107 3.70 -17.36 6.82
N GLU A 108 3.73 -17.98 5.63
CA GLU A 108 4.36 -19.29 5.40
C GLU A 108 5.82 -19.32 5.86
N ARG A 109 6.53 -18.21 5.65
CA ARG A 109 7.96 -18.09 6.01
C ARG A 109 8.22 -17.55 7.41
N GLY A 110 7.17 -17.28 8.18
CA GLY A 110 7.28 -16.77 9.55
C GLY A 110 7.79 -15.33 9.64
N HIS A 111 7.60 -14.52 8.59
CA HIS A 111 7.95 -13.11 8.58
C HIS A 111 6.85 -12.24 9.22
N VAL A 112 6.47 -12.60 10.44
CA VAL A 112 5.43 -11.93 11.22
C VAL A 112 6.02 -11.43 12.53
N ASP A 113 5.78 -10.18 12.87
CA ASP A 113 6.17 -9.59 14.15
C ASP A 113 5.11 -9.92 15.21
N THR A 114 5.22 -11.10 15.80
CA THR A 114 4.27 -11.60 16.81
C THR A 114 4.23 -10.74 18.07
N ASP A 115 5.36 -10.09 18.43
CA ASP A 115 5.43 -9.21 19.60
C ASP A 115 4.70 -7.90 19.32
N PHE A 116 4.81 -7.36 18.11
CA PHE A 116 4.05 -6.18 17.70
C PHE A 116 2.55 -6.49 17.68
N ILE A 117 2.15 -7.60 17.06
CA ILE A 117 0.75 -8.00 16.97
C ILE A 117 0.15 -8.19 18.35
N ALA A 118 0.81 -8.92 19.25
CA ALA A 118 0.32 -9.16 20.61
C ALA A 118 0.05 -7.88 21.42
N ARG A 119 0.74 -6.78 21.07
CA ARG A 119 0.60 -5.48 21.77
C ARG A 119 -0.33 -4.50 21.07
N CYS A 120 -0.43 -4.55 19.75
CA CYS A 120 -0.96 -3.43 18.96
C CYS A 120 -2.01 -3.84 17.93
N ALA A 121 -2.27 -5.13 17.70
CA ALA A 121 -3.19 -5.57 16.66
C ALA A 121 -4.01 -6.78 17.10
N GLU A 122 -5.11 -7.02 16.38
CA GLU A 122 -5.98 -8.18 16.52
C GLU A 122 -6.36 -8.71 15.13
N GLY A 123 -6.89 -9.95 15.05
CA GLY A 123 -7.42 -10.51 13.81
C GLY A 123 -6.36 -11.13 12.89
N LEU A 124 -5.17 -11.49 13.38
CA LEU A 124 -4.16 -12.19 12.56
C LEU A 124 -4.69 -13.52 12.03
N ASP A 125 -5.40 -14.27 12.86
CA ASP A 125 -6.01 -15.57 12.51
C ASP A 125 -7.02 -15.44 11.37
N GLU A 126 -7.77 -14.36 11.31
CA GLU A 126 -8.68 -14.07 10.19
C GLU A 126 -7.92 -13.81 8.89
N VAL A 127 -6.78 -13.11 8.97
CA VAL A 127 -5.89 -12.90 7.82
C VAL A 127 -5.29 -14.23 7.36
N GLU A 128 -4.76 -15.04 8.28
CA GLU A 128 -4.20 -16.37 8.00
C GLU A 128 -5.22 -17.25 7.27
N ASN A 129 -6.45 -17.34 7.79
CA ASN A 129 -7.51 -18.10 7.17
C ASN A 129 -7.89 -17.57 5.78
N THR A 130 -7.91 -16.25 5.61
CA THR A 130 -8.27 -15.61 4.33
C THR A 130 -7.25 -15.89 3.24
N VAL A 131 -5.97 -15.91 3.58
CA VAL A 131 -4.90 -16.06 2.59
C VAL A 131 -4.31 -17.46 2.51
N ALA A 132 -4.83 -18.43 3.28
CA ALA A 132 -4.30 -19.79 3.36
C ALA A 132 -4.10 -20.47 2.00
N GLU A 133 -5.04 -20.29 1.08
CA GLU A 133 -5.01 -20.87 -0.27
C GLU A 133 -4.49 -19.89 -1.34
N CYS A 134 -4.12 -18.66 -0.97
CA CYS A 134 -3.66 -17.64 -1.89
C CYS A 134 -2.17 -17.84 -2.23
N THR A 135 -1.80 -19.00 -2.77
CA THR A 135 -0.41 -19.28 -3.12
C THR A 135 0.12 -18.36 -4.23
N PRO A 136 1.44 -18.17 -4.36
CA PRO A 136 2.01 -17.44 -5.49
C PRO A 136 1.59 -18.02 -6.86
N GLU A 137 1.44 -19.34 -6.98
CA GLU A 137 0.98 -20.00 -8.21
C GLU A 137 -0.47 -19.62 -8.55
N TRP A 138 -1.36 -19.69 -7.56
CA TRP A 138 -2.74 -19.27 -7.73
C TRP A 138 -2.84 -17.80 -8.18
N ALA A 139 -2.08 -16.91 -7.54
CA ALA A 139 -2.08 -15.50 -7.91
C ALA A 139 -1.42 -15.25 -9.28
N ALA A 140 -0.40 -16.01 -9.64
CA ALA A 140 0.30 -15.92 -10.91
C ALA A 140 -0.63 -16.22 -12.10
N GLU A 141 -1.51 -17.21 -11.97
CA GLU A 141 -2.53 -17.53 -12.99
C GLU A 141 -3.52 -16.37 -13.17
N ILE A 142 -3.96 -15.75 -12.10
CA ILE A 142 -4.92 -14.63 -12.12
C ILE A 142 -4.28 -13.35 -12.66
N ALA A 143 -3.06 -13.06 -12.20
CA ALA A 143 -2.35 -11.83 -12.50
C ALA A 143 -1.53 -11.87 -13.78
N HIS A 144 -1.37 -13.06 -14.39
CA HIS A 144 -0.52 -13.30 -15.57
C HIS A 144 0.93 -12.87 -15.35
N VAL A 145 1.48 -13.21 -14.20
CA VAL A 145 2.88 -12.95 -13.82
C VAL A 145 3.59 -14.24 -13.42
N ASP A 146 4.89 -14.20 -13.30
CA ASP A 146 5.65 -15.32 -12.73
C ASP A 146 5.45 -15.37 -11.22
N ALA A 147 5.10 -16.54 -10.68
CA ALA A 147 4.97 -16.78 -9.24
C ALA A 147 6.26 -16.48 -8.46
N GLN A 148 7.42 -16.64 -9.12
CA GLN A 148 8.71 -16.33 -8.49
C GLN A 148 8.85 -14.83 -8.20
N LEU A 149 8.31 -13.93 -9.04
CA LEU A 149 8.32 -12.49 -8.74
C LEU A 149 7.58 -12.15 -7.45
N ILE A 150 6.48 -12.87 -7.15
CA ILE A 150 5.73 -12.68 -5.90
C ILE A 150 6.59 -13.12 -4.71
N ARG A 151 7.28 -14.26 -4.82
CA ARG A 151 8.20 -14.74 -3.77
C ARG A 151 9.38 -13.82 -3.55
N ASP A 152 9.95 -13.30 -4.64
CA ASP A 152 11.08 -12.37 -4.59
C ASP A 152 10.65 -11.05 -3.92
N ALA A 153 9.47 -10.51 -4.27
CA ALA A 153 8.93 -9.31 -3.65
C ALA A 153 8.69 -9.50 -2.15
N ALA A 154 8.09 -10.62 -1.75
CA ALA A 154 7.91 -10.95 -0.32
C ALA A 154 9.27 -11.07 0.40
N THR A 155 10.25 -11.68 -0.23
CA THR A 155 11.61 -11.82 0.33
C THR A 155 12.30 -10.47 0.51
N VAL A 156 12.23 -9.60 -0.51
CA VAL A 156 12.80 -8.23 -0.43
C VAL A 156 12.07 -7.42 0.65
N TYR A 157 10.73 -7.52 0.72
CA TYR A 157 9.95 -6.81 1.74
C TYR A 157 10.31 -7.27 3.16
N ALA A 158 10.40 -8.57 3.37
CA ALA A 158 10.72 -9.16 4.67
C ALA A 158 12.17 -8.89 5.16
N ALA A 159 13.08 -8.60 4.24
CA ALA A 159 14.47 -8.28 4.58
C ALA A 159 14.67 -6.87 5.15
N GLY A 160 13.69 -5.97 4.95
CA GLY A 160 13.77 -4.60 5.46
C GLY A 160 13.34 -4.51 6.92
N SER A 161 14.08 -3.75 7.72
CA SER A 161 13.69 -3.42 9.09
C SER A 161 12.69 -2.27 9.14
N ALA A 162 12.64 -1.41 8.10
CA ALA A 162 11.67 -0.33 7.95
C ALA A 162 11.13 -0.34 6.51
N CYS A 163 9.86 -0.76 6.36
CA CYS A 163 9.21 -0.89 5.06
C CYS A 163 8.05 0.10 4.93
N GLN A 164 8.01 0.83 3.83
CA GLN A 164 6.89 1.74 3.53
C GLN A 164 6.14 1.28 2.28
N ILE A 165 4.82 1.16 2.40
CA ILE A 165 3.93 0.82 1.29
C ILE A 165 3.23 2.08 0.80
N LEU A 166 3.38 2.39 -0.47
CA LEU A 166 2.83 3.57 -1.13
C LEU A 166 1.92 3.14 -2.27
N TRP A 167 0.69 3.63 -2.33
CA TRP A 167 -0.21 3.24 -3.42
C TRP A 167 -0.97 4.42 -4.02
N GLY A 168 -1.41 4.25 -5.26
CA GLY A 168 -2.21 5.22 -5.99
C GLY A 168 -3.51 4.65 -6.52
N LEU A 169 -4.04 5.30 -7.56
CA LEU A 169 -5.35 5.02 -8.16
C LEU A 169 -5.44 3.65 -8.82
N GLY A 170 -4.32 3.06 -9.23
CA GLY A 170 -4.28 1.69 -9.74
C GLY A 170 -4.73 0.65 -8.71
N VAL A 171 -4.71 1.00 -7.42
CA VAL A 171 -5.27 0.19 -6.33
C VAL A 171 -6.71 0.61 -6.02
N THR A 172 -6.95 1.91 -5.82
CA THR A 172 -8.21 2.40 -5.25
C THR A 172 -9.35 2.49 -6.25
N GLU A 173 -9.07 2.78 -7.52
CA GLU A 173 -10.09 2.86 -8.58
C GLU A 173 -10.32 1.51 -9.28
N ALA A 174 -10.10 0.41 -8.58
CA ALA A 174 -10.41 -0.95 -9.01
C ALA A 174 -11.70 -1.45 -8.33
N GLY A 175 -12.37 -2.44 -8.93
CA GLY A 175 -13.62 -3.00 -8.39
C GLY A 175 -13.53 -3.54 -6.95
N HIS A 176 -12.34 -3.90 -6.49
CA HIS A 176 -12.05 -4.39 -5.14
C HIS A 176 -11.00 -3.51 -4.43
N GLY A 177 -11.03 -2.19 -4.67
CA GLY A 177 -10.04 -1.24 -4.15
C GLY A 177 -9.91 -1.27 -2.63
N SER A 178 -11.02 -1.30 -1.88
CA SER A 178 -10.98 -1.39 -0.42
C SER A 178 -10.29 -2.67 0.07
N ASN A 179 -10.58 -3.83 -0.54
CA ASN A 179 -9.96 -5.10 -0.18
C ASN A 179 -8.45 -5.07 -0.44
N ALA A 180 -8.03 -4.48 -1.57
CA ALA A 180 -6.62 -4.32 -1.89
C ALA A 180 -5.90 -3.43 -0.86
N VAL A 181 -6.53 -2.32 -0.44
CA VAL A 181 -5.95 -1.44 0.59
C VAL A 181 -5.88 -2.14 1.94
N PHE A 182 -6.92 -2.88 2.36
CA PHE A 182 -6.85 -3.70 3.57
C PHE A 182 -5.67 -4.68 3.53
N GLY A 183 -5.47 -5.38 2.41
CA GLY A 183 -4.33 -6.28 2.25
C GLY A 183 -2.98 -5.58 2.39
N LEU A 184 -2.82 -4.36 1.86
CA LEU A 184 -1.58 -3.58 2.03
C LEU A 184 -1.38 -3.15 3.49
N ILE A 185 -2.45 -2.75 4.18
CA ILE A 185 -2.39 -2.40 5.61
C ILE A 185 -2.05 -3.65 6.43
N ASN A 186 -2.69 -4.78 6.16
CA ASN A 186 -2.41 -6.04 6.85
C ASN A 186 -0.94 -6.45 6.71
N MET A 187 -0.35 -6.31 5.50
CA MET A 187 1.09 -6.56 5.31
C MET A 187 1.96 -5.70 6.23
N ALA A 188 1.65 -4.40 6.34
CA ALA A 188 2.41 -3.51 7.20
C ALA A 188 2.22 -3.82 8.69
N VAL A 189 0.99 -4.12 9.12
CA VAL A 189 0.66 -4.45 10.51
C VAL A 189 1.29 -5.78 10.93
N MET A 190 1.10 -6.84 10.13
CA MET A 190 1.62 -8.17 10.46
C MET A 190 3.16 -8.23 10.54
N THR A 191 3.84 -7.32 9.86
CA THR A 191 5.31 -7.22 9.87
C THR A 191 5.85 -6.11 10.77
N GLY A 192 5.01 -5.51 11.63
CA GLY A 192 5.40 -4.43 12.55
C GLY A 192 5.83 -3.13 11.86
N ASN A 193 5.45 -2.92 10.61
CA ASN A 193 5.84 -1.75 9.82
C ASN A 193 4.83 -0.59 9.95
N ILE A 194 4.47 -0.24 11.17
CA ILE A 194 3.59 0.89 11.52
C ILE A 194 4.16 1.65 12.72
N GLY A 195 3.97 2.97 12.74
CA GLY A 195 4.21 3.81 13.92
C GLY A 195 5.67 4.15 14.21
N ARG A 196 6.56 4.04 13.23
CA ARG A 196 7.98 4.40 13.34
C ARG A 196 8.52 5.01 12.06
N PRO A 197 9.61 5.80 12.11
CA PRO A 197 10.20 6.41 10.92
C PRO A 197 10.52 5.38 9.83
N GLY A 198 10.20 5.69 8.59
CA GLY A 198 10.48 4.83 7.44
C GLY A 198 9.56 3.61 7.29
N ALA A 199 8.66 3.36 8.25
CA ALA A 199 7.76 2.21 8.23
C ALA A 199 6.30 2.65 8.28
N GLY A 200 5.49 2.25 7.30
CA GLY A 200 4.07 2.61 7.28
C GLY A 200 3.36 2.41 5.95
N THR A 201 2.17 2.99 5.89
CA THR A 201 1.25 2.88 4.75
C THR A 201 0.75 4.26 4.33
N CYS A 202 0.93 4.61 3.05
CA CYS A 202 0.60 5.95 2.57
C CYS A 202 -0.09 5.94 1.19
N PRO A 203 -1.35 6.38 1.11
CA PRO A 203 -1.96 6.70 -0.16
C PRO A 203 -1.28 7.93 -0.79
N ILE A 204 -0.82 7.81 -2.03
CA ILE A 204 -0.28 8.94 -2.81
C ILE A 204 -1.47 9.61 -3.50
N ARG A 205 -2.00 10.66 -2.89
CA ARG A 205 -3.21 11.34 -3.38
C ARG A 205 -2.89 12.26 -4.55
N GLY A 206 -3.82 12.35 -5.52
CA GLY A 206 -3.59 13.06 -6.77
C GLY A 206 -3.76 14.58 -6.67
N GLN A 207 -4.88 15.04 -6.11
CA GLN A 207 -5.22 16.46 -6.07
C GLN A 207 -4.53 17.19 -4.92
N ASN A 208 -4.24 18.47 -5.15
CA ASN A 208 -3.63 19.33 -4.15
C ASN A 208 -4.54 19.45 -2.92
N ASN A 209 -4.00 19.08 -1.76
CA ASN A 209 -4.67 19.17 -0.47
C ASN A 209 -6.07 18.53 -0.42
N VAL A 210 -6.29 17.45 -1.15
CA VAL A 210 -7.59 16.74 -1.13
C VAL A 210 -7.88 16.13 0.25
N GLN A 211 -6.86 15.77 1.01
CA GLN A 211 -7.01 15.36 2.41
C GLN A 211 -7.61 16.51 3.23
N GLY A 212 -7.01 17.69 3.19
CA GLY A 212 -7.51 18.85 3.93
C GLY A 212 -8.92 19.28 3.49
N ALA A 213 -9.26 19.14 2.20
CA ALA A 213 -10.63 19.38 1.75
C ALA A 213 -11.64 18.43 2.41
N SER A 214 -11.28 17.17 2.60
CA SER A 214 -12.11 16.20 3.33
C SER A 214 -12.16 16.52 4.82
N ASP A 215 -11.02 16.88 5.43
CA ASP A 215 -10.90 17.18 6.85
C ASP A 215 -11.73 18.41 7.27
N VAL A 216 -11.88 19.41 6.36
CA VAL A 216 -12.75 20.56 6.62
C VAL A 216 -14.22 20.31 6.23
N GLY A 217 -14.61 19.07 5.99
CA GLY A 217 -16.00 18.69 5.73
C GLY A 217 -16.52 18.96 4.33
N ALA A 218 -15.66 19.06 3.30
CA ALA A 218 -16.09 19.16 1.90
C ALA A 218 -16.57 17.80 1.36
N LEU A 219 -17.44 17.13 2.11
CA LEU A 219 -18.09 15.85 1.81
C LEU A 219 -19.55 15.91 2.23
N PRO A 220 -20.49 15.23 1.54
CA PRO A 220 -21.92 15.36 1.82
C PRO A 220 -22.38 14.64 3.10
N ASN A 221 -21.59 13.78 3.67
CA ASN A 221 -21.93 12.89 4.77
C ASN A 221 -21.18 13.18 6.08
N VAL A 222 -20.32 14.20 6.11
CA VAL A 222 -19.53 14.56 7.31
C VAL A 222 -19.53 16.07 7.51
N PHE A 223 -19.29 16.49 8.75
CA PHE A 223 -18.97 17.86 9.13
C PHE A 223 -17.44 18.06 9.16
N SER A 224 -17.01 19.30 9.40
CA SER A 224 -15.59 19.56 9.70
C SER A 224 -15.15 18.75 10.92
N ASP A 225 -13.94 18.27 10.91
CA ASP A 225 -13.35 17.48 11.99
C ASP A 225 -14.10 16.15 12.26
N TYR A 226 -14.48 15.46 11.21
CA TYR A 226 -15.18 14.15 11.23
C TYR A 226 -14.44 13.06 11.98
#